data_411ac29f3d813a926b34aeaea83fbb26
#
_entry.id   411ac29f3d813a926b34aeaea83fbb26
#
_cell.length_a   1.000
_cell.length_b   1.000
_cell.length_c   1.000
_cell.angle_alpha   90.00
_cell.angle_beta   90.00
_cell.angle_gamma   90.00
#
_symmetry.space_group_name_H-M   'P 1'
#
loop_
_entity.id
_entity.type
_entity.pdbx_description
1 polymer ?
#
loop_
_entity_poly.entity_id
_entity_poly.type
_entity_poly.pdbx_seq_one_letter_code
_entity_poly.pdbx_strand_id
1 'polypeptide(L)' 'MATGTVKWFNATKGFGFIQPDAGGDDAFVHISAVERAGMREIVEGQKLSYELERDKKSGKNSATNLQSI' A
#
# COMPACT_ATOMS: atom_id res chain seq x y z
N MET A 1 10.23 -8.99 1.02
CA MET A 1 9.25 -8.00 0.56
C MET A 1 7.96 -8.69 0.15
N ALA A 2 6.85 -8.07 0.41
CA ALA A 2 5.56 -8.59 0.00
C ALA A 2 5.17 -8.03 -1.35
N THR A 3 4.27 -8.71 -2.04
CA THR A 3 3.67 -8.20 -3.28
C THR A 3 2.16 -8.23 -3.14
N GLY A 4 1.49 -7.36 -3.85
CA GLY A 4 0.04 -7.31 -3.82
C GLY A 4 -0.53 -6.47 -4.95
N THR A 5 -1.85 -6.43 -5.00
CA THR A 5 -2.60 -5.68 -6.00
C THR A 5 -3.36 -4.57 -5.31
N VAL A 6 -3.29 -3.35 -5.86
CA VAL A 6 -4.04 -2.22 -5.31
C VAL A 6 -5.53 -2.51 -5.44
N LYS A 7 -6.21 -2.51 -4.31
CA LYS A 7 -7.64 -2.74 -4.26
C LYS A 7 -8.41 -1.48 -4.62
N TRP A 8 -8.01 -0.37 -4.03
CA TRP A 8 -8.45 0.98 -4.39
C TRP A 8 -7.53 2.00 -3.73
N PHE A 9 -7.52 3.20 -4.29
CA PHE A 9 -6.76 4.29 -3.72
C PHE A 9 -7.49 5.61 -3.98
N ASN A 10 -7.56 6.46 -2.96
CA ASN A 10 -8.20 7.76 -3.09
C ASN A 10 -7.17 8.84 -2.75
N ALA A 11 -6.65 9.50 -3.77
CA ALA A 11 -5.63 10.55 -3.60
C ALA A 11 -6.16 11.76 -2.84
N THR A 12 -7.45 12.06 -2.95
CA THR A 12 -8.08 13.17 -2.25
C THR A 12 -8.12 12.93 -0.74
N LYS A 13 -8.47 11.71 -0.34
CA LYS A 13 -8.45 11.32 1.06
C LYS A 13 -7.04 10.98 1.54
N GLY A 14 -6.15 10.61 0.62
CA GLY A 14 -4.76 10.34 0.92
C GLY A 14 -4.46 8.94 1.40
N PHE A 15 -5.27 7.94 1.06
CA PHE A 15 -5.00 6.56 1.46
C PHE A 15 -5.71 5.56 0.56
N GLY A 16 -5.31 4.30 0.70
CA GLY A 16 -5.92 3.20 -0.01
C GLY A 16 -5.53 1.88 0.61
N PHE A 17 -5.85 0.80 -0.09
CA PHE A 17 -5.57 -0.56 0.38
C PHE A 17 -4.98 -1.41 -0.72
N ILE A 18 -4.07 -2.29 -0.32
CA ILE A 18 -3.45 -3.28 -1.20
C ILE A 18 -3.87 -4.66 -0.72
N GLN A 19 -4.35 -5.49 -1.63
CA GLN A 19 -4.66 -6.88 -1.32
C GLN A 19 -3.39 -7.70 -1.51
N PRO A 20 -2.84 -8.30 -0.42
CA PRO A 20 -1.63 -9.11 -0.52
C PRO A 20 -1.85 -10.33 -1.43
N ASP A 21 -0.86 -10.64 -2.27
CA ASP A 21 -0.93 -11.83 -3.13
C ASP A 21 -0.96 -13.12 -2.31
N ALA A 22 -0.32 -13.11 -1.14
CA ALA A 22 -0.31 -14.27 -0.24
C ALA A 22 -1.62 -14.46 0.52
N GLY A 23 -2.56 -13.53 0.37
CA GLY A 23 -3.81 -13.55 1.13
C GLY A 23 -3.69 -12.84 2.46
N GLY A 24 -4.74 -12.91 3.27
CA GLY A 24 -4.79 -12.25 4.57
C GLY A 24 -5.41 -10.87 4.51
N ASP A 25 -5.20 -10.08 5.56
CA ASP A 25 -5.79 -8.75 5.67
C ASP A 25 -5.17 -7.77 4.68
N ASP A 26 -5.99 -6.85 4.19
CA ASP A 26 -5.51 -5.80 3.28
C ASP A 26 -4.47 -4.92 3.99
N ALA A 27 -3.45 -4.51 3.23
CA ALA A 27 -2.44 -3.59 3.72
C ALA A 27 -2.89 -2.16 3.46
N PHE A 28 -2.85 -1.34 4.50
CA PHE A 28 -3.15 0.09 4.39
C PHE A 28 -1.98 0.80 3.72
N VAL A 29 -2.25 1.71 2.80
CA VAL A 29 -1.23 2.54 2.18
C VAL A 29 -1.64 4.01 2.28
N HIS A 30 -0.74 4.83 2.84
CA HIS A 30 -0.96 6.26 2.96
C HIS A 30 -0.26 6.97 1.80
N ILE A 31 -0.78 8.12 1.39
CA ILE A 31 -0.22 8.88 0.27
C ILE A 31 1.25 9.25 0.50
N SER A 32 1.65 9.45 1.75
CA SER A 32 3.06 9.73 2.06
C SER A 32 3.99 8.60 1.62
N ALA A 33 3.53 7.34 1.74
CA ALA A 33 4.31 6.19 1.28
C ALA A 33 4.42 6.17 -0.25
N VAL A 34 3.36 6.55 -0.93
CA VAL A 34 3.35 6.67 -2.39
C VAL A 34 4.33 7.74 -2.85
N GLU A 35 4.30 8.89 -2.20
CA GLU A 35 5.20 10.00 -2.52
C GLU A 35 6.66 9.65 -2.24
N ARG A 36 6.94 8.98 -1.13
CA ARG A 36 8.30 8.52 -0.80
C ARG A 36 8.85 7.56 -1.84
N ALA A 37 7.97 6.79 -2.47
CA ALA A 37 8.37 5.88 -3.54
C ALA A 37 8.59 6.57 -4.89
N GLY A 38 8.37 7.88 -4.94
CA GLY A 38 8.51 8.64 -6.18
C GLY A 38 7.31 8.53 -7.10
N MET A 39 6.20 8.03 -6.60
CA MET A 39 4.97 7.89 -7.36
C MET A 39 4.03 9.05 -7.04
N ARG A 40 3.19 9.43 -8.01
CA ARG A 40 2.15 10.44 -7.77
C ARG A 40 0.91 9.82 -7.16
N GLU A 41 0.53 8.66 -7.68
CA GLU A 41 -0.63 7.92 -7.21
C GLU A 41 -0.49 6.47 -7.62
N ILE A 42 -1.31 5.64 -7.04
CA ILE A 42 -1.45 4.24 -7.43
C ILE A 42 -2.91 4.02 -7.85
N VAL A 43 -3.13 3.07 -8.75
CA VAL A 43 -4.46 2.84 -9.31
C VAL A 43 -4.94 1.43 -9.00
N GLU A 44 -6.26 1.25 -9.01
CA GLU A 44 -6.88 -0.04 -8.79
C GLU A 44 -6.36 -1.06 -9.80
N GLY A 45 -5.97 -2.24 -9.28
CA GLY A 45 -5.43 -3.31 -10.10
C GLY A 45 -3.93 -3.26 -10.33
N GLN A 46 -3.27 -2.20 -9.90
CA GLN A 46 -1.82 -2.08 -10.06
C GLN A 46 -1.09 -3.05 -9.15
N LYS A 47 -0.07 -3.72 -9.69
CA LYS A 47 0.78 -4.61 -8.90
C LYS A 47 1.94 -3.82 -8.30
N LEU A 48 2.18 -4.05 -7.02
CA LEU A 48 3.26 -3.40 -6.28
C LEU A 48 3.99 -4.41 -5.40
N SER A 49 5.28 -4.16 -5.20
CA SER A 49 6.00 -4.78 -4.09
C SER A 49 6.11 -3.74 -2.97
N TYR A 50 6.15 -4.21 -1.75
CA TYR A 50 6.15 -3.31 -0.59
C TYR A 50 6.64 -4.06 0.65
N GLU A 51 6.95 -3.30 1.69
CA GLU A 51 7.23 -3.85 3.00
C GLU A 51 6.04 -3.60 3.91
N LEU A 52 5.71 -4.58 4.74
CA LEU A 52 4.67 -4.43 5.74
C LEU A 52 5.27 -3.89 7.02
N GLU A 53 4.67 -2.83 7.52
CA GLU A 53 5.04 -2.23 8.79
C GLU A 53 3.80 -2.15 9.67
N ARG A 54 3.91 -2.70 10.88
CA ARG A 54 2.78 -2.71 11.80
C ARG A 54 2.76 -1.41 12.60
N ASP A 55 1.62 -0.73 12.56
CA ASP A 55 1.42 0.47 13.37
C ASP A 55 1.13 0.05 14.82
N LYS A 56 1.98 0.49 15.74
CA LYS A 56 1.84 0.16 17.15
C LYS A 56 0.57 0.75 17.78
N LYS A 57 0.10 1.88 17.26
CA LYS A 57 -1.08 2.57 17.81
C LYS A 57 -2.38 1.90 17.40
N SER A 58 -2.50 1.53 16.12
CA SER A 58 -3.74 0.98 15.58
C SER A 58 -3.69 -0.54 15.41
N GLY A 59 -2.51 -1.13 15.43
CA GLY A 59 -2.32 -2.55 15.15
C GLY A 59 -2.54 -2.93 13.70
N LYS A 60 -2.67 -1.95 12.81
CA LYS A 60 -2.88 -2.19 11.39
C LYS A 60 -1.57 -2.32 10.64
N ASN A 61 -1.56 -3.16 9.61
CA ASN A 61 -0.42 -3.29 8.72
C ASN A 61 -0.45 -2.20 7.69
N SER A 62 0.66 -1.48 7.55
CA SER A 62 0.83 -0.44 6.55
C SER A 62 1.87 -0.86 5.52
N ALA A 63 1.63 -0.51 4.27
CA ALA A 63 2.59 -0.74 3.19
C ALA A 63 3.56 0.42 3.12
N THR A 64 4.85 0.11 3.08
CA THR A 64 5.93 1.09 2.95
C THR A 64 6.90 0.63 1.86
N ASN A 65 7.82 1.50 1.46
CA ASN A 65 8.81 1.17 0.42
C ASN A 65 8.18 0.57 -0.82
N LEU A 66 7.17 1.25 -1.35
CA LEU A 66 6.44 0.78 -2.52
C LEU A 66 7.32 0.78 -3.75
N GLN A 67 7.21 -0.27 -4.57
CA GLN A 67 7.90 -0.35 -5.85
C GLN A 67 6.94 -0.92 -6.89
N SER A 68 6.96 -0.32 -8.07
CA SER A 68 6.19 -0.83 -9.20
C SER A 68 6.84 -2.11 -9.70
N ILE A 69 6.01 -3.10 -9.98
CA ILE A 69 6.49 -4.36 -10.52
C ILE A 69 6.41 -4.35 -12.03
#